data_651e11a71a48ecc56a6d43e64610718c
#
_entry.id   651e11a71a48ecc56a6d43e64610718c
#
_cell.length_a   1.000
_cell.length_b   1.000
_cell.length_c   1.000
_cell.angle_alpha   90.00
_cell.angle_beta   90.00
_cell.angle_gamma   90.00
#
_symmetry.space_group_name_H-M   'P 1'
#
loop_
_entity.id
_entity.type
_entity.pdbx_description
1 polymer ?
#
loop_
_entity_poly.entity_id
_entity_poly.type
_entity_poly.pdbx_seq_one_letter_code
_entity_poly.pdbx_strand_id
1 'polypeptide(L)'
;MATRMQMQRYHWVHNSGRGFIQLPALNHSTAFHFFGTRLLSGVEMTDMGRAEWSVRARQVHGDRIHPVTHEAVTGPPFTSGEGPLRFSLEIGEGDGLTTDRPGILINVSTADCVPVLLLDPVRKAVSAVHAGWRGTVLNVSAKAVESMRVCYGSDPADLLAGIGPSIGPCCYEVGSDVWEQIEKGYFYGRQAVLREKDGKAMLDLVQLNRLQLIEAGIPSGQIAYSGLCTSCLPSLFYSFRRDRKRVGNMTSGIMVSASP
;
A
#
# COMPACT_ATOMS: atom_id res chain seq x y z
N MET A 1 12.50 -28.46 -22.86
CA MET A 1 11.60 -28.20 -21.74
C MET A 1 12.32 -27.24 -20.81
N ALA A 2 12.04 -25.95 -20.90
CA ALA A 2 12.66 -24.96 -20.04
C ALA A 2 11.79 -24.82 -18.80
N THR A 3 12.33 -25.24 -17.67
CA THR A 3 11.71 -25.06 -16.34
C THR A 3 11.61 -23.55 -16.09
N ARG A 4 10.41 -22.98 -16.17
CA ARG A 4 10.14 -21.62 -15.71
C ARG A 4 10.48 -21.57 -14.22
N MET A 5 11.61 -20.96 -13.86
CA MET A 5 11.85 -20.50 -12.50
C MET A 5 10.69 -19.58 -12.15
N GLN A 6 9.81 -20.01 -11.26
CA GLN A 6 8.84 -19.16 -10.60
C GLN A 6 9.66 -18.15 -9.79
N MET A 7 9.85 -16.95 -10.34
CA MET A 7 10.42 -15.84 -9.57
C MET A 7 9.53 -15.67 -8.33
N GLN A 8 10.13 -15.80 -7.17
CA GLN A 8 9.45 -15.63 -5.90
C GLN A 8 8.90 -14.21 -5.84
N ARG A 9 7.57 -14.09 -5.86
CA ARG A 9 6.88 -12.79 -5.97
C ARG A 9 7.03 -11.94 -4.71
N TYR A 10 7.38 -12.55 -3.57
CA TYR A 10 7.58 -11.88 -2.29
C TYR A 10 8.56 -12.66 -1.43
N HIS A 11 9.18 -11.94 -0.48
CA HIS A 11 9.95 -12.54 0.59
C HIS A 11 9.12 -12.49 1.88
N TRP A 12 9.04 -13.62 2.55
CA TRP A 12 8.52 -13.73 3.89
C TRP A 12 9.64 -13.44 4.88
N VAL A 13 9.50 -12.36 5.66
CA VAL A 13 10.44 -12.05 6.74
C VAL A 13 9.81 -12.49 8.05
N HIS A 14 10.45 -13.42 8.73
CA HIS A 14 9.97 -14.02 9.95
C HIS A 14 11.01 -13.91 11.05
N ASN A 15 10.63 -13.37 12.20
CA ASN A 15 11.46 -13.31 13.39
C ASN A 15 10.59 -13.61 14.63
N SER A 16 10.92 -14.68 15.38
CA SER A 16 10.30 -15.03 16.66
C SER A 16 8.76 -15.09 16.66
N GLY A 17 8.14 -15.69 15.64
CA GLY A 17 6.68 -15.80 15.51
C GLY A 17 5.99 -14.60 14.87
N ARG A 18 6.73 -13.60 14.46
CA ARG A 18 6.30 -12.33 13.86
C ARG A 18 6.63 -12.36 12.38
N GLY A 19 5.75 -11.84 11.53
CA GLY A 19 5.97 -11.93 10.09
C GLY A 19 5.37 -10.79 9.28
N PHE A 20 6.14 -10.35 8.31
CA PHE A 20 5.72 -9.39 7.29
C PHE A 20 6.25 -9.83 5.92
N ILE A 21 5.78 -9.19 4.89
CA ILE A 21 6.12 -9.48 3.50
C ILE A 21 6.92 -8.32 2.93
N GLN A 22 7.96 -8.62 2.17
CA GLN A 22 8.67 -7.68 1.31
C GLN A 22 8.55 -8.10 -0.16
N LEU A 23 8.43 -7.13 -1.04
CA LEU A 23 8.48 -7.35 -2.49
C LEU A 23 9.90 -7.07 -2.99
N PRO A 24 10.57 -8.05 -3.63
CA PRO A 24 11.96 -7.88 -4.09
C PRO A 24 12.19 -6.64 -4.95
N ALA A 25 11.19 -6.23 -5.73
CA ALA A 25 11.26 -5.03 -6.58
C ALA A 25 11.41 -3.72 -5.79
N LEU A 26 11.00 -3.69 -4.53
CA LEU A 26 11.17 -2.53 -3.63
C LEU A 26 12.38 -2.67 -2.70
N ASN A 27 13.14 -3.77 -2.76
CA ASN A 27 14.35 -3.94 -1.96
C ASN A 27 15.47 -3.07 -2.54
N HIS A 28 15.59 -1.87 -2.03
CA HIS A 28 16.59 -0.89 -2.45
C HIS A 28 17.31 -0.31 -1.23
N SER A 29 18.59 0.01 -1.36
CA SER A 29 19.40 0.57 -0.27
C SER A 29 18.88 1.90 0.29
N THR A 30 18.11 2.63 -0.51
CA THR A 30 17.55 3.93 -0.13
C THR A 30 16.24 3.85 0.64
N ALA A 31 15.62 2.67 0.78
CA ALA A 31 14.33 2.55 1.45
C ALA A 31 14.18 1.23 2.20
N PHE A 32 13.41 1.28 3.28
CA PHE A 32 12.85 0.12 3.96
C PHE A 32 11.34 0.07 3.73
N HIS A 33 10.79 -1.11 3.42
CA HIS A 33 9.35 -1.30 3.24
C HIS A 33 8.89 -2.63 3.84
N PHE A 34 7.60 -2.70 4.14
CA PHE A 34 6.93 -3.92 4.55
C PHE A 34 5.44 -3.91 4.24
N PHE A 35 4.89 -5.08 4.00
CA PHE A 35 3.45 -5.34 4.02
C PHE A 35 3.15 -6.21 5.23
N GLY A 36 2.38 -5.68 6.17
CA GLY A 36 2.11 -6.34 7.43
C GLY A 36 1.17 -7.53 7.30
N THR A 37 1.22 -8.36 8.32
CA THR A 37 0.31 -9.48 8.52
C THR A 37 -0.37 -9.33 9.88
N ARG A 38 -1.33 -10.20 10.20
CA ARG A 38 -1.92 -10.25 11.55
C ARG A 38 -0.93 -10.67 12.65
N LEU A 39 0.26 -11.14 12.25
CA LEU A 39 1.34 -11.54 13.14
C LEU A 39 2.31 -10.40 13.47
N LEU A 40 2.12 -9.22 12.86
CA LEU A 40 2.94 -8.04 13.09
C LEU A 40 2.25 -7.09 14.06
N SER A 41 2.83 -6.84 15.21
CA SER A 41 2.34 -5.82 16.16
C SER A 41 2.91 -4.43 15.85
N GLY A 42 2.22 -3.37 16.30
CA GLY A 42 2.63 -1.98 16.05
C GLY A 42 4.00 -1.60 16.61
N VAL A 43 4.41 -2.21 17.72
CA VAL A 43 5.70 -1.93 18.38
C VAL A 43 6.89 -2.44 17.55
N GLU A 44 6.69 -3.46 16.74
CA GLU A 44 7.77 -4.11 15.98
C GLU A 44 8.10 -3.45 14.66
N MET A 45 7.15 -2.66 14.13
CA MET A 45 7.34 -1.94 12.87
C MET A 45 8.51 -0.94 12.93
N THR A 46 8.87 -0.51 14.10
CA THR A 46 9.81 0.57 14.38
C THR A 46 11.22 0.10 14.65
N ASP A 47 11.35 -1.08 15.25
CA ASP A 47 12.66 -1.73 15.41
C ASP A 47 13.27 -2.13 14.07
N MET A 48 12.42 -2.39 13.06
CA MET A 48 12.86 -2.93 11.77
C MET A 48 13.53 -1.91 10.85
N GLY A 49 13.23 -0.63 11.00
CA GLY A 49 13.71 0.39 10.07
C GLY A 49 14.46 1.56 10.69
N ARG A 50 14.67 1.58 12.01
CA ARG A 50 15.22 2.77 12.72
C ARG A 50 14.37 4.02 12.48
N ALA A 51 13.05 3.88 12.37
CA ALA A 51 12.15 5.00 12.22
C ALA A 51 12.12 5.85 13.50
N GLU A 52 12.22 7.16 13.35
CA GLU A 52 12.02 8.10 14.44
C GLU A 52 10.53 8.42 14.60
N TRP A 53 9.82 8.49 13.48
CA TRP A 53 8.40 8.82 13.40
C TRP A 53 7.62 7.75 12.64
N SER A 54 6.42 7.46 13.11
CA SER A 54 5.39 6.73 12.36
C SER A 54 4.24 7.67 12.04
N VAL A 55 3.98 7.91 10.77
CA VAL A 55 2.95 8.83 10.31
C VAL A 55 1.89 8.11 9.51
N ARG A 56 0.63 8.38 9.84
CA ARG A 56 -0.55 7.90 9.11
C ARG A 56 -1.55 9.01 8.89
N ALA A 57 -2.46 8.84 7.94
CA ALA A 57 -3.64 9.67 7.80
C ALA A 57 -4.87 8.97 8.38
N ARG A 58 -5.90 9.72 8.72
CA ARG A 58 -7.23 9.18 9.02
C ARG A 58 -7.89 8.78 7.70
N GLN A 59 -7.86 7.48 7.39
CA GLN A 59 -8.35 6.92 6.15
C GLN A 59 -9.88 7.02 6.05
N VAL A 60 -10.37 7.60 4.97
CA VAL A 60 -11.79 7.87 4.70
C VAL A 60 -12.29 7.21 3.40
N HIS A 61 -11.46 6.35 2.78
CA HIS A 61 -11.68 5.74 1.46
C HIS A 61 -11.80 6.80 0.35
N GLY A 62 -11.08 7.90 0.49
CA GLY A 62 -10.96 8.99 -0.47
C GLY A 62 -9.74 8.86 -1.38
N ASP A 63 -9.24 10.00 -1.83
CA ASP A 63 -8.14 10.10 -2.80
C ASP A 63 -7.08 11.15 -2.43
N ARG A 64 -7.20 11.73 -1.23
CA ARG A 64 -6.27 12.76 -0.76
C ARG A 64 -4.94 12.15 -0.38
N ILE A 65 -3.86 12.73 -0.93
CA ILE A 65 -2.48 12.39 -0.60
C ILE A 65 -1.86 13.55 0.19
N HIS A 66 -1.26 13.24 1.34
CA HIS A 66 -0.59 14.23 2.18
C HIS A 66 0.93 14.14 2.00
N PRO A 67 1.59 15.21 1.54
CA PRO A 67 3.03 15.35 1.70
C PRO A 67 3.37 15.50 3.18
N VAL A 68 4.30 14.68 3.68
CA VAL A 68 4.78 14.74 5.07
C VAL A 68 6.14 15.42 5.07
N THR A 69 6.15 16.68 5.53
CA THR A 69 7.38 17.49 5.67
C THR A 69 7.94 17.40 7.08
N HIS A 70 9.17 17.87 7.29
CA HIS A 70 9.77 17.94 8.63
C HIS A 70 8.94 18.82 9.58
N GLU A 71 8.35 19.90 9.07
CA GLU A 71 7.52 20.82 9.87
C GLU A 71 6.22 20.15 10.35
N ALA A 72 5.67 19.21 9.56
CA ALA A 72 4.48 18.46 9.94
C ALA A 72 4.72 17.53 11.15
N VAL A 73 5.98 17.13 11.40
CA VAL A 73 6.35 16.20 12.49
C VAL A 73 7.02 16.90 13.68
N THR A 74 7.08 18.25 13.72
CA THR A 74 7.68 19.04 14.82
C THR A 74 6.71 19.36 15.96
N GLY A 75 5.46 18.90 15.92
CA GLY A 75 4.51 19.04 17.03
C GLY A 75 4.92 18.21 18.26
N PRO A 76 4.34 18.50 19.47
CA PRO A 76 4.60 17.67 20.64
C PRO A 76 4.19 16.22 20.34
N PRO A 77 5.09 15.25 20.58
CA PRO A 77 4.84 13.87 20.22
C PRO A 77 3.70 13.28 21.04
N PHE A 78 2.82 12.57 20.38
CA PHE A 78 1.89 11.67 21.06
C PHE A 78 2.69 10.43 21.49
N THR A 79 3.17 10.41 22.74
CA THR A 79 3.85 9.25 23.30
C THR A 79 2.82 8.16 23.60
N SER A 80 2.70 7.17 22.73
CA SER A 80 1.99 5.95 23.01
C SER A 80 2.97 4.89 23.50
N GLY A 81 3.20 4.82 24.80
CA GLY A 81 3.81 3.66 25.45
C GLY A 81 5.33 3.50 25.31
N GLU A 82 5.89 2.68 26.19
CA GLU A 82 7.31 2.30 26.22
C GLU A 82 7.66 1.46 25.00
N GLY A 83 8.52 2.01 24.10
CA GLY A 83 9.02 1.31 22.90
C GLY A 83 9.93 2.20 22.06
N PRO A 84 10.66 1.65 21.08
CA PRO A 84 11.67 2.37 20.28
C PRO A 84 11.09 3.44 19.32
N LEU A 85 9.78 3.45 19.03
CA LEU A 85 9.11 4.57 18.35
C LEU A 85 9.13 5.77 19.28
N ARG A 86 9.86 6.77 18.88
CA ARG A 86 9.82 8.04 19.61
C ARG A 86 8.45 8.71 19.45
N PHE A 87 7.81 8.59 18.26
CA PHE A 87 6.60 9.37 17.98
C PHE A 87 5.67 8.73 16.95
N SER A 88 4.35 8.76 17.20
CA SER A 88 3.31 8.41 16.24
C SER A 88 2.42 9.62 15.98
N LEU A 89 2.13 9.92 14.72
CA LEU A 89 1.34 11.07 14.31
C LEU A 89 0.23 10.67 13.33
N GLU A 90 -0.99 11.15 13.57
CA GLU A 90 -2.08 11.08 12.62
C GLU A 90 -2.31 12.48 12.03
N ILE A 91 -2.15 12.62 10.71
CA ILE A 91 -2.32 13.88 10.00
C ILE A 91 -3.64 13.86 9.22
N GLY A 92 -4.60 14.67 9.58
CA GLY A 92 -5.84 14.91 8.83
C GLY A 92 -6.51 13.71 8.15
N GLU A 93 -7.56 13.94 7.38
CA GLU A 93 -8.24 12.95 6.55
C GLU A 93 -7.52 12.76 5.21
N GLY A 94 -7.23 11.50 4.85
CA GLY A 94 -6.59 11.15 3.59
C GLY A 94 -6.33 9.67 3.47
N ASP A 95 -6.05 9.21 2.26
CA ASP A 95 -5.85 7.80 1.97
C ASP A 95 -4.46 7.52 1.38
N GLY A 96 -3.58 8.51 1.41
CA GLY A 96 -2.19 8.34 1.06
C GLY A 96 -1.29 9.40 1.68
N LEU A 97 -0.01 9.04 1.75
CA LEU A 97 1.07 9.88 2.27
C LEU A 97 2.27 9.79 1.34
N THR A 98 3.07 10.85 1.31
CA THR A 98 4.33 10.85 0.58
C THR A 98 5.38 11.66 1.34
N THR A 99 6.67 11.27 1.29
CA THR A 99 7.77 11.95 1.95
C THR A 99 9.10 11.66 1.28
N ASP A 100 10.03 12.62 1.36
CA ASP A 100 11.45 12.45 1.02
C ASP A 100 12.34 12.42 2.27
N ARG A 101 11.74 12.45 3.49
CA ARG A 101 12.47 12.59 4.73
C ARG A 101 12.91 11.25 5.29
N PRO A 102 14.21 11.03 5.51
CA PRO A 102 14.70 9.86 6.22
C PRO A 102 14.15 9.78 7.65
N GLY A 103 13.98 8.57 8.16
CA GLY A 103 13.52 8.35 9.53
C GLY A 103 12.00 8.49 9.73
N ILE A 104 11.24 8.90 8.71
CA ILE A 104 9.79 8.98 8.76
C ILE A 104 9.18 7.75 8.08
N LEU A 105 8.60 6.86 8.87
CA LEU A 105 7.82 5.73 8.39
C LEU A 105 6.39 6.19 8.09
N ILE A 106 6.05 6.30 6.82
CA ILE A 106 4.66 6.51 6.39
C ILE A 106 3.96 5.18 6.21
N ASN A 107 2.71 5.08 6.68
CA ASN A 107 2.00 3.81 6.69
C ASN A 107 0.49 3.94 6.46
N VAL A 108 -0.10 2.84 6.02
CA VAL A 108 -1.55 2.67 5.82
C VAL A 108 -2.03 1.39 6.47
N SER A 109 -3.29 1.39 6.87
CA SER A 109 -3.96 0.24 7.50
C SER A 109 -4.98 -0.37 6.55
N THR A 110 -4.95 -1.70 6.39
CA THR A 110 -5.85 -2.41 5.48
C THR A 110 -6.41 -3.68 6.11
N ALA A 111 -7.64 -4.02 5.74
CA ALA A 111 -8.27 -5.33 5.88
C ALA A 111 -9.15 -5.51 4.63
N ASP A 112 -8.56 -6.06 3.57
CA ASP A 112 -9.06 -6.26 2.20
C ASP A 112 -8.73 -5.15 1.19
N CYS A 113 -8.72 -3.87 1.57
CA CYS A 113 -8.29 -2.80 0.66
C CYS A 113 -6.84 -2.99 0.22
N VAL A 114 -6.49 -2.44 -0.93
CA VAL A 114 -5.16 -2.59 -1.55
C VAL A 114 -4.17 -1.60 -0.95
N PRO A 115 -3.10 -2.05 -0.28
CA PRO A 115 -1.98 -1.18 0.07
C PRO A 115 -1.05 -1.06 -1.14
N VAL A 116 -0.73 0.17 -1.55
CA VAL A 116 0.24 0.47 -2.60
C VAL A 116 1.40 1.26 -2.00
N LEU A 117 2.62 0.81 -2.23
CA LEU A 117 3.85 1.49 -1.82
C LEU A 117 4.63 1.90 -3.08
N LEU A 118 5.08 3.17 -3.11
CA LEU A 118 5.90 3.69 -4.19
C LEU A 118 7.26 4.11 -3.64
N LEU A 119 8.29 3.89 -4.43
CA LEU A 119 9.66 4.29 -4.16
C LEU A 119 10.24 5.00 -5.38
N ASP A 120 10.78 6.19 -5.17
CA ASP A 120 11.69 6.84 -6.10
C ASP A 120 13.13 6.65 -5.58
N PRO A 121 13.92 5.78 -6.19
CA PRO A 121 15.30 5.56 -5.76
C PRO A 121 16.24 6.71 -6.14
N VAL A 122 15.87 7.54 -7.13
CA VAL A 122 16.66 8.67 -7.62
C VAL A 122 16.47 9.88 -6.72
N ARG A 123 15.21 10.26 -6.46
CA ARG A 123 14.86 11.39 -5.59
C ARG A 123 14.86 11.03 -4.12
N LYS A 124 14.97 9.74 -3.78
CA LYS A 124 14.86 9.22 -2.41
C LYS A 124 13.53 9.66 -1.76
N ALA A 125 12.43 9.45 -2.46
CA ALA A 125 11.10 9.76 -2.00
C ALA A 125 10.23 8.49 -2.00
N VAL A 126 9.25 8.45 -1.09
CA VAL A 126 8.38 7.29 -0.91
C VAL A 126 6.91 7.70 -0.79
N SER A 127 6.01 6.78 -1.11
CA SER A 127 4.57 6.95 -0.88
C SER A 127 3.94 5.68 -0.34
N ALA A 128 2.93 5.84 0.54
CA ALA A 128 2.07 4.77 1.03
C ALA A 128 0.61 5.14 0.79
N VAL A 129 -0.14 4.25 0.14
CA VAL A 129 -1.51 4.50 -0.32
C VAL A 129 -2.45 3.40 0.13
N HIS A 130 -3.60 3.77 0.67
CA HIS A 130 -4.76 2.91 0.94
C HIS A 130 -5.74 3.03 -0.23
N ALA A 131 -5.79 2.01 -1.08
CA ALA A 131 -6.67 1.98 -2.24
C ALA A 131 -7.84 1.00 -2.02
N GLY A 132 -8.88 1.44 -1.32
CA GLY A 132 -10.18 0.80 -1.32
C GLY A 132 -10.89 1.05 -2.67
N TRP A 133 -12.00 0.37 -2.95
CA TRP A 133 -12.70 0.50 -4.25
C TRP A 133 -13.09 1.96 -4.56
N ARG A 134 -13.54 2.74 -3.54
CA ARG A 134 -13.89 4.17 -3.73
C ARG A 134 -12.68 5.01 -4.07
N GLY A 135 -11.58 4.87 -3.31
CA GLY A 135 -10.33 5.56 -3.60
C GLY A 135 -9.76 5.16 -4.96
N THR A 136 -9.91 3.89 -5.33
CA THR A 136 -9.53 3.41 -6.66
C THR A 136 -10.37 4.08 -7.75
N VAL A 137 -11.69 4.18 -7.61
CA VAL A 137 -12.55 4.93 -8.54
C VAL A 137 -12.12 6.41 -8.66
N LEU A 138 -11.65 7.00 -7.57
CA LEU A 138 -11.13 8.36 -7.53
C LEU A 138 -9.66 8.49 -7.96
N ASN A 139 -9.04 7.40 -8.43
CA ASN A 139 -7.68 7.38 -8.98
C ASN A 139 -6.57 7.63 -7.93
N VAL A 140 -6.76 7.18 -6.70
CA VAL A 140 -5.86 7.47 -5.57
C VAL A 140 -4.41 7.06 -5.83
N SER A 141 -4.17 5.94 -6.53
CA SER A 141 -2.82 5.46 -6.85
C SER A 141 -2.10 6.38 -7.85
N ALA A 142 -2.79 6.87 -8.89
CA ALA A 142 -2.22 7.83 -9.82
C ALA A 142 -2.01 9.21 -9.16
N LYS A 143 -2.89 9.62 -8.24
CA LYS A 143 -2.71 10.86 -7.46
C LYS A 143 -1.48 10.80 -6.56
N ALA A 144 -1.10 9.63 -6.08
CA ALA A 144 0.16 9.46 -5.35
C ALA A 144 1.38 9.66 -6.25
N VAL A 145 1.36 9.12 -7.47
CA VAL A 145 2.41 9.38 -8.48
C VAL A 145 2.52 10.87 -8.77
N GLU A 146 1.39 11.53 -9.01
CA GLU A 146 1.36 12.98 -9.26
C GLU A 146 1.86 13.80 -8.05
N SER A 147 1.51 13.40 -6.83
CA SER A 147 2.02 14.02 -5.61
C SER A 147 3.54 13.92 -5.52
N MET A 148 4.12 12.74 -5.82
CA MET A 148 5.57 12.56 -5.85
C MET A 148 6.23 13.42 -6.93
N ARG A 149 5.61 13.50 -8.11
CA ARG A 149 6.09 14.35 -9.22
C ARG A 149 6.13 15.83 -8.81
N VAL A 150 5.05 16.32 -8.22
CA VAL A 150 4.90 17.75 -7.85
C VAL A 150 5.78 18.12 -6.65
N CYS A 151 5.82 17.27 -5.62
CA CYS A 151 6.51 17.60 -4.36
C CYS A 151 8.03 17.35 -4.42
N TYR A 152 8.47 16.33 -5.17
CA TYR A 152 9.88 15.88 -5.15
C TYR A 152 10.54 15.89 -6.53
N GLY A 153 9.80 16.21 -7.60
CA GLY A 153 10.32 16.16 -8.97
C GLY A 153 10.59 14.74 -9.44
N SER A 154 9.86 13.76 -8.91
CA SER A 154 9.96 12.36 -9.33
C SER A 154 9.53 12.19 -10.78
N ASP A 155 10.31 11.44 -11.57
CA ASP A 155 9.88 10.97 -12.88
C ASP A 155 9.12 9.64 -12.69
N PRO A 156 7.86 9.50 -13.17
CA PRO A 156 7.15 8.24 -13.09
C PRO A 156 7.91 7.06 -13.70
N ALA A 157 8.79 7.31 -14.69
CA ALA A 157 9.62 6.27 -15.30
C ALA A 157 10.68 5.69 -14.34
N ASP A 158 11.06 6.41 -13.28
CA ASP A 158 12.01 5.96 -12.27
C ASP A 158 11.35 5.28 -11.08
N LEU A 159 10.01 5.38 -10.95
CA LEU A 159 9.28 4.86 -9.79
C LEU A 159 9.21 3.34 -9.80
N LEU A 160 9.45 2.76 -8.63
CA LEU A 160 9.17 1.35 -8.31
C LEU A 160 7.87 1.28 -7.50
N ALA A 161 6.97 0.38 -7.88
CA ALA A 161 5.69 0.21 -7.21
C ALA A 161 5.53 -1.21 -6.66
N GLY A 162 5.00 -1.30 -5.43
CA GLY A 162 4.63 -2.56 -4.81
C GLY A 162 3.17 -2.56 -4.38
N ILE A 163 2.42 -3.58 -4.80
CA ILE A 163 1.03 -3.79 -4.41
C ILE A 163 0.98 -4.99 -3.46
N GLY A 164 0.58 -4.73 -2.22
CA GLY A 164 0.58 -5.70 -1.14
C GLY A 164 -0.61 -6.66 -1.13
N PRO A 165 -0.72 -7.49 -0.08
CA PRO A 165 -1.85 -8.38 0.14
C PRO A 165 -3.16 -7.59 0.27
N SER A 166 -4.19 -8.06 -0.44
CA SER A 166 -5.52 -7.46 -0.46
C SER A 166 -6.57 -8.52 -0.80
N ILE A 167 -7.85 -8.17 -0.79
CA ILE A 167 -8.85 -9.11 -1.26
C ILE A 167 -8.67 -9.35 -2.77
N GLY A 168 -8.55 -10.61 -3.15
CA GLY A 168 -8.40 -10.99 -4.55
C GLY A 168 -9.74 -11.20 -5.25
N PRO A 169 -9.72 -11.29 -6.60
CA PRO A 169 -10.93 -11.53 -7.40
C PRO A 169 -11.57 -12.90 -7.12
N CYS A 170 -10.90 -13.80 -6.44
CA CYS A 170 -11.48 -15.07 -5.96
C CYS A 170 -12.53 -14.87 -4.86
N CYS A 171 -12.52 -13.73 -4.15
CA CYS A 171 -13.37 -13.45 -2.99
C CYS A 171 -14.10 -12.11 -3.05
N TYR A 172 -13.75 -11.23 -4.02
CA TYR A 172 -14.30 -9.88 -4.05
C TYR A 172 -15.49 -9.77 -5.03
N GLU A 173 -16.61 -10.34 -4.62
CA GLU A 173 -17.90 -10.14 -5.30
C GLU A 173 -18.43 -8.73 -4.98
N VAL A 174 -18.87 -8.01 -6.00
CA VAL A 174 -19.46 -6.66 -5.91
C VAL A 174 -20.77 -6.59 -6.68
N GLY A 175 -21.65 -5.67 -6.27
CA GLY A 175 -22.88 -5.36 -6.99
C GLY A 175 -22.65 -4.45 -8.19
N SER A 176 -23.70 -4.26 -8.99
CA SER A 176 -23.68 -3.39 -10.17
C SER A 176 -23.35 -1.93 -9.81
N ASP A 177 -23.76 -1.47 -8.64
CA ASP A 177 -23.48 -0.13 -8.11
C ASP A 177 -21.98 0.17 -7.99
N VAL A 178 -21.15 -0.84 -7.78
CA VAL A 178 -19.68 -0.70 -7.69
C VAL A 178 -19.05 -0.85 -9.06
N TRP A 179 -19.31 -1.95 -9.78
CA TRP A 179 -18.60 -2.22 -11.01
C TRP A 179 -18.97 -1.23 -12.14
N GLU A 180 -20.22 -0.74 -12.20
CA GLU A 180 -20.61 0.31 -13.14
C GLU A 180 -19.84 1.63 -12.94
N GLN A 181 -19.53 2.00 -11.70
CA GLN A 181 -18.71 3.18 -11.44
C GLN A 181 -17.29 2.99 -11.96
N ILE A 182 -16.74 1.79 -11.82
CA ILE A 182 -15.41 1.45 -12.35
C ILE A 182 -15.41 1.45 -13.87
N GLU A 183 -16.42 0.85 -14.49
CA GLU A 183 -16.54 0.82 -15.96
C GLU A 183 -16.70 2.22 -16.56
N LYS A 184 -17.48 3.09 -15.92
CA LYS A 184 -17.67 4.48 -16.36
C LYS A 184 -16.44 5.35 -16.14
N GLY A 185 -15.69 5.07 -15.07
CA GLY A 185 -14.50 5.86 -14.70
C GLY A 185 -13.25 5.53 -15.48
N TYR A 186 -13.16 4.32 -16.06
CA TYR A 186 -11.92 3.84 -16.68
C TYR A 186 -12.18 3.11 -18.00
N PHE A 187 -11.44 3.52 -19.02
CA PHE A 187 -11.43 2.83 -20.33
C PHE A 187 -11.08 1.33 -20.19
N TYR A 188 -10.22 0.99 -19.23
CA TYR A 188 -9.80 -0.38 -18.93
C TYR A 188 -10.58 -1.03 -17.77
N GLY A 189 -11.62 -0.40 -17.27
CA GLY A 189 -12.39 -0.91 -16.11
C GLY A 189 -12.89 -2.35 -16.30
N ARG A 190 -13.31 -2.71 -17.50
CA ARG A 190 -13.71 -4.08 -17.83
C ARG A 190 -12.62 -5.12 -17.66
N GLN A 191 -11.34 -4.75 -17.77
CA GLN A 191 -10.23 -5.69 -17.58
C GLN A 191 -10.07 -6.12 -16.10
N ALA A 192 -10.63 -5.38 -15.17
CA ALA A 192 -10.63 -5.69 -13.75
C ALA A 192 -11.91 -6.45 -13.31
N VAL A 193 -12.91 -6.57 -14.19
CA VAL A 193 -14.14 -7.36 -13.95
C VAL A 193 -13.97 -8.72 -14.61
N LEU A 194 -13.82 -9.77 -13.80
CA LEU A 194 -13.52 -11.12 -14.31
C LEU A 194 -14.77 -11.93 -14.67
N ARG A 195 -15.87 -11.70 -13.97
CA ARG A 195 -17.15 -12.39 -14.21
C ARG A 195 -18.30 -11.48 -13.83
N GLU A 196 -19.31 -11.44 -14.69
CA GLU A 196 -20.57 -10.77 -14.42
C GLU A 196 -21.71 -11.78 -14.58
N LYS A 197 -22.52 -11.92 -13.56
CA LYS A 197 -23.72 -12.75 -13.57
C LYS A 197 -24.72 -12.21 -12.55
N ASP A 198 -26.00 -12.11 -12.96
CA ASP A 198 -27.11 -11.71 -12.09
C ASP A 198 -26.86 -10.35 -11.37
N GLY A 199 -26.24 -9.38 -12.08
CA GLY A 199 -25.91 -8.06 -11.54
C GLY A 199 -24.75 -8.04 -10.53
N LYS A 200 -23.97 -9.12 -10.45
CA LYS A 200 -22.79 -9.25 -9.60
C LYS A 200 -21.55 -9.54 -10.42
N ALA A 201 -20.43 -9.01 -9.98
CA ALA A 201 -19.14 -9.19 -10.64
C ALA A 201 -18.04 -9.55 -9.64
N MET A 202 -17.04 -10.31 -10.09
CA MET A 202 -15.81 -10.54 -9.35
C MET A 202 -14.80 -9.47 -9.76
N LEU A 203 -14.41 -8.61 -8.82
CA LEU A 203 -13.57 -7.44 -9.07
C LEU A 203 -12.12 -7.70 -8.68
N ASP A 204 -11.18 -7.38 -9.59
CA ASP A 204 -9.74 -7.37 -9.32
C ASP A 204 -9.23 -5.94 -9.07
N LEU A 205 -9.24 -5.53 -7.81
CA LEU A 205 -8.71 -4.21 -7.40
C LEU A 205 -7.19 -4.10 -7.60
N VAL A 206 -6.45 -5.19 -7.50
CA VAL A 206 -5.00 -5.20 -7.73
C VAL A 206 -4.72 -4.85 -9.18
N GLN A 207 -5.42 -5.51 -10.11
CA GLN A 207 -5.28 -5.23 -11.54
C GLN A 207 -5.67 -3.80 -11.88
N LEU A 208 -6.75 -3.27 -11.29
CA LEU A 208 -7.19 -1.90 -11.53
C LEU A 208 -6.17 -0.87 -11.07
N ASN A 209 -5.66 -1.00 -9.85
CA ASN A 209 -4.60 -0.11 -9.35
C ASN A 209 -3.32 -0.24 -10.18
N ARG A 210 -2.96 -1.46 -10.62
CA ARG A 210 -1.82 -1.68 -11.50
C ARG A 210 -1.96 -0.93 -12.83
N LEU A 211 -3.14 -0.96 -13.44
CA LEU A 211 -3.42 -0.24 -14.68
C LEU A 211 -3.34 1.28 -14.48
N GLN A 212 -3.86 1.80 -13.37
CA GLN A 212 -3.74 3.22 -13.02
C GLN A 212 -2.27 3.67 -12.88
N LEU A 213 -1.43 2.85 -12.25
CA LEU A 213 -0.01 3.15 -12.11
C LEU A 213 0.71 3.16 -13.47
N ILE A 214 0.35 2.23 -14.38
CA ILE A 214 0.89 2.20 -15.75
C ILE A 214 0.46 3.47 -16.51
N GLU A 215 -0.81 3.84 -16.42
CA GLU A 215 -1.33 5.05 -17.08
C GLU A 215 -0.70 6.32 -16.51
N ALA A 216 -0.35 6.32 -15.22
CA ALA A 216 0.38 7.41 -14.58
C ALA A 216 1.87 7.47 -15.00
N GLY A 217 2.35 6.55 -15.84
CA GLY A 217 3.68 6.55 -16.44
C GLY A 217 4.69 5.58 -15.82
N ILE A 218 4.31 4.77 -14.82
CA ILE A 218 5.22 3.77 -14.25
C ILE A 218 5.35 2.59 -15.22
N PRO A 219 6.57 2.22 -15.64
CA PRO A 219 6.78 1.06 -16.51
C PRO A 219 6.21 -0.23 -15.89
N SER A 220 5.49 -1.02 -16.67
CA SER A 220 4.80 -2.22 -16.18
C SER A 220 5.74 -3.24 -15.51
N GLY A 221 7.02 -3.27 -15.90
CA GLY A 221 8.07 -4.10 -15.30
C GLY A 221 8.55 -3.63 -13.93
N GLN A 222 8.23 -2.39 -13.54
CA GLN A 222 8.56 -1.78 -12.24
C GLN A 222 7.42 -1.89 -11.23
N ILE A 223 6.32 -2.56 -11.60
CA ILE A 223 5.15 -2.76 -10.72
C ILE A 223 5.11 -4.22 -10.30
N ALA A 224 5.48 -4.48 -9.06
CA ALA A 224 5.36 -5.80 -8.42
C ALA A 224 4.08 -5.92 -7.60
N TYR A 225 3.57 -7.14 -7.42
CA TYR A 225 2.43 -7.41 -6.55
C TYR A 225 2.56 -8.78 -5.87
N SER A 226 2.03 -8.88 -4.65
CA SER A 226 2.16 -10.09 -3.83
C SER A 226 1.36 -11.28 -4.37
N GLY A 227 0.19 -11.03 -4.97
CA GLY A 227 -0.75 -12.07 -5.41
C GLY A 227 -1.46 -12.80 -4.27
N LEU A 228 -1.41 -12.28 -3.04
CA LEU A 228 -1.98 -12.90 -1.84
C LEU A 228 -3.37 -12.33 -1.54
N CYS A 229 -4.37 -13.21 -1.44
CA CYS A 229 -5.74 -12.83 -1.06
C CYS A 229 -5.90 -12.88 0.46
N THR A 230 -6.27 -11.73 1.06
CA THR A 230 -6.50 -11.61 2.51
C THR A 230 -7.63 -12.49 3.00
N SER A 231 -8.69 -12.66 2.22
CA SER A 231 -9.83 -13.50 2.55
C SER A 231 -9.52 -15.00 2.51
N CYS A 232 -8.65 -15.44 1.58
CA CYS A 232 -8.27 -16.85 1.44
C CYS A 232 -7.26 -17.32 2.49
N LEU A 233 -6.53 -16.39 3.14
CA LEU A 233 -5.41 -16.70 4.02
C LEU A 233 -5.67 -16.19 5.46
N PRO A 234 -6.62 -16.81 6.22
CA PRO A 234 -7.05 -16.32 7.52
C PRO A 234 -5.98 -16.40 8.62
N SER A 235 -5.01 -17.32 8.48
CA SER A 235 -3.89 -17.41 9.42
C SER A 235 -2.92 -16.23 9.31
N LEU A 236 -2.88 -15.56 8.15
CA LEU A 236 -1.93 -14.49 7.85
C LEU A 236 -2.57 -13.10 7.86
N PHE A 237 -3.85 -12.98 7.50
CA PHE A 237 -4.47 -11.69 7.26
C PHE A 237 -5.83 -11.54 7.93
N TYR A 238 -6.12 -10.33 8.37
CA TYR A 238 -7.49 -9.89 8.66
C TYR A 238 -8.24 -9.66 7.35
N SER A 239 -9.54 -9.96 7.34
CA SER A 239 -10.40 -9.72 6.17
C SER A 239 -11.78 -9.25 6.63
N PHE A 240 -12.15 -8.05 6.26
CA PHE A 240 -13.47 -7.50 6.54
C PHE A 240 -14.59 -8.29 5.81
N ARG A 241 -14.33 -8.70 4.57
CA ARG A 241 -15.26 -9.49 3.77
C ARG A 241 -15.56 -10.84 4.39
N ARG A 242 -14.53 -11.56 4.82
CA ARG A 242 -14.66 -12.88 5.42
C ARG A 242 -15.31 -12.80 6.80
N ASP A 243 -14.80 -11.91 7.66
CA ASP A 243 -15.09 -11.94 9.09
C ASP A 243 -16.31 -11.08 9.46
N ARG A 244 -16.77 -10.22 8.55
CA ARG A 244 -17.93 -9.30 8.68
C ARG A 244 -17.94 -8.48 9.99
N LYS A 245 -16.81 -8.41 10.68
CA LYS A 245 -16.59 -7.69 11.95
C LYS A 245 -15.26 -6.95 11.87
N ARG A 246 -15.13 -5.91 12.67
CA ARG A 246 -13.85 -5.22 12.85
C ARG A 246 -12.95 -6.09 13.71
N VAL A 247 -12.13 -6.94 13.12
CA VAL A 247 -11.24 -7.90 13.82
C VAL A 247 -9.78 -7.42 13.90
N GLY A 248 -9.44 -6.32 13.27
CA GLY A 248 -8.09 -5.76 13.20
C GLY A 248 -7.73 -5.36 11.78
N ASN A 249 -6.59 -4.70 11.65
CA ASN A 249 -6.02 -4.29 10.38
C ASN A 249 -4.57 -4.76 10.29
N MET A 250 -4.09 -4.99 9.08
CA MET A 250 -2.66 -5.06 8.78
C MET A 250 -2.15 -3.65 8.51
N THR A 251 -0.94 -3.36 8.95
CA THR A 251 -0.25 -2.11 8.60
C THR A 251 0.80 -2.39 7.54
N SER A 252 0.81 -1.57 6.50
CA SER A 252 1.86 -1.59 5.47
C SER A 252 2.55 -0.25 5.43
N GLY A 253 3.87 -0.23 5.30
CA GLY A 253 4.61 1.02 5.39
C GLY A 253 5.91 1.02 4.60
N ILE A 254 6.40 2.24 4.37
CA ILE A 254 7.65 2.51 3.66
C ILE A 254 8.33 3.73 4.26
N MET A 255 9.65 3.74 4.25
CA MET A 255 10.49 4.80 4.77
C MET A 255 11.72 4.98 3.91
N VAL A 256 12.16 6.23 3.74
CA VAL A 256 13.50 6.52 3.20
C VAL A 256 14.54 6.13 4.25
N SER A 257 15.52 5.30 3.88
CA SER A 257 16.61 4.94 4.76
C SER A 257 17.50 6.15 5.05
N ALA A 258 17.88 6.35 6.30
CA ALA A 258 18.95 7.28 6.62
C ALA A 258 20.23 6.81 5.89
N SER A 259 20.98 7.73 5.31
CA SER A 259 22.31 7.41 4.78
C SER A 259 23.17 6.83 5.92
N PRO A 260 23.98 5.78 5.68
CA PRO A 260 24.86 5.21 6.67
C PRO A 260 25.86 6.20 7.22
#